data_6ba3fda09df05ffd17a3c97d722d17a8
#
_entry.id   6ba3fda09df05ffd17a3c97d722d17a8
#
_cell.length_a   1.000
_cell.length_b   1.000
_cell.length_c   1.000
_cell.angle_alpha   90.00
_cell.angle_beta   90.00
_cell.angle_gamma   90.00
#
_symmetry.space_group_name_H-M   'P 1'
#
loop_
_entity.id
_entity.type
_entity.pdbx_description
1 polymer ?
#
loop_
_entity_poly.entity_id
_entity_poly.type
_entity_poly.pdbx_seq_one_letter_code
_entity_poly.pdbx_strand_id
1 'polypeptide(L)'
;MNTVSSWIAIAAVVTAPLGAAAAQAPDGAIERAVAAWAKVRTLRGTFEQTVTNSLTGTSAKSKGEYVQERPNRMAIRFAAPMTDAIIADGKVVWVYLPSSAPGQVTKRPATDRSAVPIDLAGEFLDAPRTKYDITPAAARTVDGHQARGFVLVPKKGVAAPFTKATVWIDEDDSLIREFEIDEPSGVIRHIHLTSVEVNAPVDRKAFNFPIPKGVKIVDQTKP
;
A
#
# COMPACT_ATOMS: atom_id res chain seq x y z
N MET A 1 -86.47 -9.58 -8.32
CA MET A 1 -85.52 -9.89 -9.40
C MET A 1 -84.35 -8.86 -9.26
N ASN A 2 -83.36 -9.19 -8.53
CA ASN A 2 -82.12 -8.35 -8.43
C ASN A 2 -80.93 -9.31 -8.34
N THR A 3 -80.18 -9.35 -9.39
CA THR A 3 -78.95 -10.14 -9.51
C THR A 3 -77.79 -9.28 -8.98
N VAL A 4 -77.17 -9.75 -7.93
CA VAL A 4 -75.97 -9.14 -7.36
C VAL A 4 -74.76 -9.84 -7.97
N SER A 5 -73.97 -9.13 -8.80
CA SER A 5 -72.73 -9.64 -9.40
C SER A 5 -71.54 -9.40 -8.42
N SER A 6 -70.99 -10.47 -7.89
CA SER A 6 -69.76 -10.42 -7.08
C SER A 6 -68.51 -10.28 -7.96
N TRP A 7 -67.72 -9.24 -7.75
CA TRP A 7 -66.43 -9.08 -8.35
C TRP A 7 -65.36 -9.64 -7.40
N ILE A 8 -64.70 -10.71 -7.81
CA ILE A 8 -63.57 -11.28 -7.10
C ILE A 8 -62.31 -10.56 -7.62
N ALA A 9 -61.69 -9.75 -6.76
CA ALA A 9 -60.40 -9.15 -7.05
C ALA A 9 -59.26 -10.16 -6.73
N ILE A 10 -58.58 -10.61 -7.75
CA ILE A 10 -57.35 -11.43 -7.58
C ILE A 10 -56.16 -10.50 -7.34
N ALA A 11 -55.64 -10.48 -6.13
CA ALA A 11 -54.41 -9.80 -5.80
C ALA A 11 -53.22 -10.64 -6.23
N ALA A 12 -52.53 -10.24 -7.30
CA ALA A 12 -51.27 -10.84 -7.72
C ALA A 12 -50.15 -10.41 -6.77
N VAL A 13 -49.68 -11.33 -5.96
CA VAL A 13 -48.47 -11.14 -5.15
C VAL A 13 -47.23 -11.27 -6.06
N VAL A 14 -46.64 -10.13 -6.42
CA VAL A 14 -45.35 -10.08 -7.11
C VAL A 14 -44.25 -10.35 -6.10
N THR A 15 -43.77 -11.58 -6.01
CA THR A 15 -42.55 -11.92 -5.28
C THR A 15 -41.34 -11.48 -6.12
N ALA A 16 -40.73 -10.33 -5.78
CA ALA A 16 -39.41 -9.95 -6.31
C ALA A 16 -38.37 -10.95 -5.82
N PRO A 17 -37.53 -11.56 -6.67
CA PRO A 17 -36.45 -12.38 -6.21
C PRO A 17 -35.43 -11.45 -5.50
N LEU A 18 -35.14 -11.70 -4.22
CA LEU A 18 -33.95 -11.17 -3.58
C LEU A 18 -32.75 -11.69 -4.39
N GLY A 19 -32.14 -10.80 -5.17
CA GLY A 19 -30.90 -11.11 -5.86
C GLY A 19 -29.86 -11.50 -4.80
N ALA A 20 -29.55 -12.79 -4.71
CA ALA A 20 -28.36 -13.25 -4.02
C ALA A 20 -27.18 -12.52 -4.65
N ALA A 21 -26.52 -11.66 -3.86
CA ALA A 21 -25.21 -11.13 -4.25
C ALA A 21 -24.32 -12.34 -4.51
N ALA A 22 -24.12 -12.65 -5.79
CA ALA A 22 -23.19 -13.70 -6.19
C ALA A 22 -21.85 -13.33 -5.57
N ALA A 23 -21.38 -14.15 -4.64
CA ALA A 23 -20.00 -14.09 -4.19
C ALA A 23 -19.14 -14.27 -5.45
N GLN A 24 -18.59 -13.16 -5.95
CA GLN A 24 -17.74 -13.20 -7.13
C GLN A 24 -16.57 -14.11 -6.77
N ALA A 25 -16.40 -15.18 -7.56
CA ALA A 25 -15.23 -16.04 -7.48
C ALA A 25 -13.98 -15.14 -7.45
N PRO A 26 -12.92 -15.51 -6.71
CA PRO A 26 -11.69 -14.73 -6.68
C PRO A 26 -11.21 -14.56 -8.12
N ASP A 27 -11.30 -13.34 -8.63
CA ASP A 27 -11.20 -13.05 -10.07
C ASP A 27 -9.75 -13.04 -10.60
N GLY A 28 -8.83 -13.62 -9.87
CA GLY A 28 -7.42 -13.71 -10.24
C GLY A 28 -6.68 -12.35 -10.26
N ALA A 29 -7.27 -11.26 -9.77
CA ALA A 29 -6.63 -9.94 -9.80
C ALA A 29 -5.36 -9.90 -8.94
N ILE A 30 -5.36 -10.55 -7.78
CA ILE A 30 -4.14 -10.71 -6.96
C ILE A 30 -3.07 -11.49 -7.73
N GLU A 31 -3.45 -12.56 -8.41
CA GLU A 31 -2.54 -13.40 -9.19
C GLU A 31 -1.96 -12.63 -10.38
N ARG A 32 -2.77 -11.80 -11.03
CA ARG A 32 -2.28 -10.91 -12.10
C ARG A 32 -1.32 -9.87 -11.54
N ALA A 33 -1.62 -9.27 -10.39
CA ALA A 33 -0.71 -8.31 -9.73
C ALA A 33 0.60 -8.96 -9.32
N VAL A 34 0.59 -10.17 -8.77
CA VAL A 34 1.80 -10.95 -8.47
C VAL A 34 2.61 -11.20 -9.74
N ALA A 35 1.96 -11.61 -10.84
CA ALA A 35 2.63 -11.86 -12.11
C ALA A 35 3.19 -10.57 -12.77
N ALA A 36 2.49 -9.44 -12.64
CA ALA A 36 2.96 -8.13 -13.09
C ALA A 36 4.17 -7.69 -12.26
N TRP A 37 4.07 -7.78 -10.93
CA TRP A 37 5.15 -7.40 -10.00
C TRP A 37 6.42 -8.23 -10.19
N ALA A 38 6.30 -9.51 -10.49
CA ALA A 38 7.44 -10.39 -10.76
C ALA A 38 8.31 -9.91 -11.94
N LYS A 39 7.73 -9.14 -12.87
CA LYS A 39 8.42 -8.57 -14.04
C LYS A 39 9.05 -7.21 -13.77
N VAL A 40 8.71 -6.56 -12.63
CA VAL A 40 9.24 -5.24 -12.28
C VAL A 40 10.67 -5.38 -11.78
N ARG A 41 11.59 -4.65 -12.40
CA ARG A 41 13.00 -4.52 -12.01
C ARG A 41 13.27 -3.17 -11.39
N THR A 42 12.71 -2.13 -11.97
CA THR A 42 12.78 -0.76 -11.46
C THR A 42 11.39 -0.19 -11.34
N LEU A 43 11.20 0.67 -10.36
CA LEU A 43 9.97 1.39 -10.10
C LEU A 43 10.33 2.81 -9.69
N ARG A 44 9.68 3.80 -10.25
CA ARG A 44 9.81 5.20 -9.81
C ARG A 44 8.50 5.93 -9.94
N GLY A 45 8.36 6.99 -9.17
CA GLY A 45 7.19 7.84 -9.24
C GLY A 45 7.09 8.78 -8.06
N THR A 46 5.89 9.31 -7.89
CA THR A 46 5.53 10.24 -6.82
C THR A 46 4.39 9.67 -6.00
N PHE A 47 4.29 10.15 -4.77
CA PHE A 47 3.22 9.74 -3.86
C PHE A 47 2.72 10.90 -3.01
N GLU A 48 1.49 10.77 -2.56
CA GLU A 48 0.91 11.51 -1.46
C GLU A 48 0.62 10.55 -0.31
N GLN A 49 0.84 11.02 0.92
CA GLN A 49 0.62 10.24 2.12
C GLN A 49 -0.21 11.03 3.13
N THR A 50 -1.16 10.35 3.75
CA THR A 50 -1.83 10.82 4.96
C THR A 50 -1.52 9.84 6.09
N VAL A 51 -1.02 10.36 7.20
CA VAL A 51 -0.77 9.59 8.42
C VAL A 51 -1.74 10.06 9.49
N THR A 52 -2.56 9.15 9.99
CA THR A 52 -3.56 9.43 11.02
C THR A 52 -3.25 8.63 12.27
N ASN A 53 -3.17 9.30 13.41
CA ASN A 53 -3.12 8.61 14.70
C ASN A 53 -4.58 8.34 15.14
N SER A 54 -4.96 7.07 15.19
CA SER A 54 -6.34 6.67 15.51
C SER A 54 -6.74 6.98 16.95
N LEU A 55 -5.78 7.12 17.88
CA LEU A 55 -6.04 7.41 19.28
C LEU A 55 -6.35 8.89 19.51
N THR A 56 -5.67 9.79 18.79
CA THR A 56 -5.83 11.24 18.96
C THR A 56 -6.68 11.88 17.87
N GLY A 57 -6.96 11.16 16.77
CA GLY A 57 -7.65 11.68 15.59
C GLY A 57 -6.82 12.68 14.78
N THR A 58 -5.55 12.93 15.13
CA THR A 58 -4.70 13.86 14.40
C THR A 58 -4.22 13.26 13.11
N SER A 59 -4.18 14.09 12.04
CA SER A 59 -3.69 13.67 10.72
C SER A 59 -2.63 14.63 10.21
N ALA A 60 -1.63 14.09 9.53
CA ALA A 60 -0.59 14.85 8.83
C ALA A 60 -0.50 14.37 7.38
N LYS A 61 -0.35 15.32 6.45
CA LYS A 61 -0.18 15.03 5.03
C LYS A 61 1.27 15.31 4.62
N SER A 62 1.76 14.49 3.72
CA SER A 62 3.07 14.66 3.09
C SER A 62 3.03 14.13 1.67
N LYS A 63 4.02 14.50 0.88
CA LYS A 63 4.22 14.00 -0.49
C LYS A 63 5.70 13.79 -0.74
N GLY A 64 6.02 13.03 -1.76
CA GLY A 64 7.41 12.74 -2.05
C GLY A 64 7.61 11.97 -3.35
N GLU A 65 8.84 11.55 -3.53
CA GLU A 65 9.27 10.72 -4.64
C GLU A 65 9.76 9.38 -4.12
N TYR A 66 9.55 8.34 -4.89
CA TYR A 66 10.14 7.02 -4.63
C TYR A 66 10.82 6.49 -5.87
N VAL A 67 11.93 5.79 -5.65
CA VAL A 67 12.71 5.10 -6.67
C VAL A 67 13.14 3.76 -6.10
N GLN A 68 12.98 2.70 -6.88
CA GLN A 68 13.39 1.36 -6.50
C GLN A 68 14.15 0.68 -7.64
N GLU A 69 15.21 -0.02 -7.31
CA GLU A 69 15.90 -1.00 -8.17
C GLU A 69 15.98 -2.31 -7.39
N ARG A 70 15.15 -3.28 -7.78
CA ARG A 70 15.09 -4.57 -7.12
C ARG A 70 16.40 -5.34 -7.29
N PRO A 71 16.83 -6.15 -6.30
CA PRO A 71 16.02 -6.54 -5.12
C PRO A 71 16.22 -5.67 -3.88
N ASN A 72 17.22 -4.79 -3.82
CA ASN A 72 17.68 -4.25 -2.53
C ASN A 72 18.03 -2.76 -2.53
N ARG A 73 17.66 -2.01 -3.57
CA ARG A 73 17.85 -0.55 -3.61
C ARG A 73 16.51 0.16 -3.62
N MET A 74 16.38 1.17 -2.77
CA MET A 74 15.21 2.02 -2.67
C MET A 74 15.60 3.41 -2.20
N ALA A 75 14.91 4.41 -2.69
CA ALA A 75 14.97 5.77 -2.15
C ALA A 75 13.57 6.33 -2.05
N ILE A 76 13.17 6.75 -0.85
CA ILE A 76 11.99 7.55 -0.59
C ILE A 76 12.48 8.90 -0.09
N ARG A 77 12.03 9.98 -0.72
CA ARG A 77 12.35 11.36 -0.32
C ARG A 77 11.07 12.15 -0.20
N PHE A 78 10.84 12.69 0.97
CA PHE A 78 9.71 13.57 1.21
C PHE A 78 10.01 14.98 0.73
N ALA A 79 9.03 15.62 0.11
CA ALA A 79 9.13 17.00 -0.35
C ALA A 79 8.97 17.99 0.82
N ALA A 80 9.49 19.19 0.64
CA ALA A 80 9.33 20.26 1.60
C ALA A 80 7.86 20.46 2.03
N PRO A 81 7.61 20.85 3.30
CA PRO A 81 8.59 21.23 4.33
C PRO A 81 9.28 20.04 5.03
N MET A 82 8.78 18.81 4.84
CA MET A 82 9.46 17.60 5.30
C MET A 82 10.67 17.34 4.41
N THR A 83 11.81 17.08 5.00
CA THR A 83 13.04 16.70 4.29
C THR A 83 13.48 15.29 4.68
N ASP A 84 12.54 14.49 5.15
CA ASP A 84 12.73 13.11 5.53
C ASP A 84 13.17 12.27 4.33
N ALA A 85 14.04 11.31 4.57
CA ALA A 85 14.51 10.40 3.53
C ALA A 85 14.81 9.01 4.09
N ILE A 86 14.45 7.99 3.31
CA ILE A 86 14.78 6.59 3.59
C ILE A 86 15.45 6.03 2.34
N ILE A 87 16.71 5.64 2.46
CA ILE A 87 17.51 5.24 1.31
C ILE A 87 18.23 3.93 1.60
N ALA A 88 17.91 2.90 0.82
CA ALA A 88 18.64 1.64 0.78
C ALA A 88 19.59 1.63 -0.43
N ASP A 89 20.89 1.53 -0.20
CA ASP A 89 21.93 1.53 -1.24
C ASP A 89 22.30 0.12 -1.73
N GLY A 90 21.65 -0.90 -1.17
CA GLY A 90 21.91 -2.32 -1.41
C GLY A 90 22.77 -3.00 -0.35
N LYS A 91 23.39 -2.25 0.54
CA LYS A 91 24.20 -2.75 1.68
C LYS A 91 23.64 -2.32 3.02
N VAL A 92 23.21 -1.07 3.10
CA VAL A 92 22.66 -0.46 4.31
C VAL A 92 21.41 0.34 3.97
N VAL A 93 20.61 0.60 4.99
CA VAL A 93 19.46 1.51 4.94
C VAL A 93 19.81 2.74 5.78
N TRP A 94 19.72 3.90 5.18
CA TRP A 94 19.81 5.20 5.82
C TRP A 94 18.40 5.69 6.12
N VAL A 95 18.10 5.93 7.39
CA VAL A 95 16.83 6.49 7.87
C VAL A 95 17.10 7.87 8.44
N TYR A 96 16.77 8.89 7.65
CA TYR A 96 16.93 10.30 8.03
C TYR A 96 15.55 10.93 8.15
N LEU A 97 15.13 11.20 9.37
CA LEU A 97 13.81 11.73 9.71
C LEU A 97 13.91 12.99 10.56
N PRO A 98 14.44 14.12 10.02
CA PRO A 98 14.59 15.36 10.77
C PRO A 98 13.27 15.92 11.31
N SER A 99 12.13 15.55 10.73
CA SER A 99 10.80 15.92 11.22
C SER A 99 10.48 15.34 12.61
N SER A 100 11.03 14.18 12.96
CA SER A 100 10.77 13.49 14.22
C SER A 100 12.02 13.24 15.05
N ALA A 101 13.20 13.18 14.41
CA ALA A 101 14.49 12.93 15.06
C ALA A 101 15.56 13.88 14.50
N PRO A 102 15.50 15.18 14.83
CA PRO A 102 16.40 16.18 14.29
C PRO A 102 17.86 15.91 14.68
N GLY A 103 18.79 16.27 13.80
CA GLY A 103 20.23 16.22 14.06
C GLY A 103 20.84 14.81 14.03
N GLN A 104 20.11 13.78 13.65
CA GLN A 104 20.63 12.42 13.53
C GLN A 104 20.16 11.68 12.29
N VAL A 105 20.94 10.70 11.87
CA VAL A 105 20.59 9.71 10.85
C VAL A 105 20.89 8.33 11.40
N THR A 106 19.97 7.39 11.21
CA THR A 106 20.18 5.99 11.59
C THR A 106 20.64 5.20 10.37
N LYS A 107 21.72 4.44 10.55
CA LYS A 107 22.26 3.50 9.55
C LYS A 107 21.99 2.08 10.01
N ARG A 108 21.31 1.28 9.20
CA ARG A 108 20.89 -0.11 9.50
C ARG A 108 21.37 -1.10 8.45
N PRO A 109 21.51 -2.38 8.78
CA PRO A 109 21.74 -3.40 7.76
C PRO A 109 20.57 -3.46 6.77
N ALA A 110 20.85 -3.70 5.49
CA ALA A 110 19.79 -3.89 4.48
C ALA A 110 18.95 -5.16 4.72
N THR A 111 19.40 -6.05 5.59
CA THR A 111 18.67 -7.26 6.02
C THR A 111 17.67 -7.00 7.14
N ASP A 112 17.72 -5.83 7.78
CA ASP A 112 16.79 -5.43 8.83
C ASP A 112 15.45 -5.01 8.22
N ARG A 113 14.49 -5.90 8.21
CA ARG A 113 13.12 -5.67 7.71
C ARG A 113 12.19 -5.02 8.75
N SER A 114 12.68 -4.75 9.96
CA SER A 114 11.83 -4.27 11.05
C SER A 114 11.45 -2.80 10.94
N ALA A 115 12.18 -2.00 10.16
CA ALA A 115 12.02 -0.55 10.16
C ALA A 115 11.18 -0.01 9.00
N VAL A 116 11.47 -0.44 7.78
CA VAL A 116 10.74 -0.06 6.55
C VAL A 116 10.94 -1.17 5.54
N PRO A 117 9.89 -1.69 4.93
CA PRO A 117 10.04 -2.62 3.81
C PRO A 117 10.80 -1.92 2.67
N ILE A 118 11.94 -2.48 2.26
CA ILE A 118 12.69 -1.98 1.10
C ILE A 118 11.90 -2.20 -0.20
N ASP A 119 10.99 -3.16 -0.17
CA ASP A 119 10.08 -3.49 -1.27
C ASP A 119 8.65 -3.48 -0.77
N LEU A 120 8.04 -2.29 -0.72
CA LEU A 120 6.71 -2.14 -0.16
C LEU A 120 5.63 -2.88 -0.97
N ALA A 121 5.69 -2.81 -2.30
CA ALA A 121 4.76 -3.56 -3.13
C ALA A 121 5.03 -5.07 -3.04
N GLY A 122 6.30 -5.48 -2.96
CA GLY A 122 6.69 -6.87 -2.69
C GLY A 122 6.19 -7.38 -1.35
N GLU A 123 6.10 -6.54 -0.32
CA GLU A 123 5.51 -6.93 0.95
C GLU A 123 4.09 -7.46 0.77
N PHE A 124 3.29 -6.82 -0.08
CA PHE A 124 1.93 -7.23 -0.39
C PHE A 124 1.84 -8.33 -1.45
N LEU A 125 2.77 -8.40 -2.40
CA LEU A 125 2.65 -9.24 -3.60
C LEU A 125 3.58 -10.47 -3.62
N ASP A 126 4.60 -10.55 -2.74
CA ASP A 126 5.46 -11.73 -2.65
C ASP A 126 4.74 -12.84 -1.85
N ALA A 127 4.25 -13.85 -2.56
CA ALA A 127 3.52 -14.99 -2.03
C ALA A 127 2.35 -14.60 -1.08
N PRO A 128 1.44 -13.69 -1.49
CA PRO A 128 0.48 -13.08 -0.59
C PRO A 128 -0.45 -14.10 0.09
N ARG A 129 -0.90 -15.13 -0.62
CA ARG A 129 -1.81 -16.14 -0.05
C ARG A 129 -1.17 -17.05 0.99
N THR A 130 0.16 -17.12 1.04
CA THR A 130 0.85 -17.82 2.13
C THR A 130 0.97 -16.96 3.37
N LYS A 131 1.08 -15.65 3.20
CA LYS A 131 1.29 -14.69 4.29
C LYS A 131 -0.02 -14.14 4.85
N TYR A 132 -1.04 -13.92 4.00
CA TYR A 132 -2.23 -13.16 4.36
C TYR A 132 -3.52 -13.94 4.10
N ASP A 133 -4.50 -13.70 4.95
CA ASP A 133 -5.91 -13.92 4.63
C ASP A 133 -6.37 -12.71 3.80
N ILE A 134 -6.85 -12.98 2.58
CA ILE A 134 -7.19 -11.96 1.59
C ILE A 134 -8.68 -11.98 1.33
N THR A 135 -9.33 -10.82 1.51
CA THR A 135 -10.76 -10.65 1.23
C THR A 135 -10.97 -9.45 0.31
N PRO A 136 -12.01 -9.46 -0.54
CA PRO A 136 -12.35 -8.32 -1.37
C PRO A 136 -12.67 -7.08 -0.51
N ALA A 137 -12.26 -5.91 -0.97
CA ALA A 137 -12.69 -4.60 -0.50
C ALA A 137 -13.45 -3.86 -1.62
N ALA A 138 -14.07 -2.74 -1.29
CA ALA A 138 -14.77 -1.92 -2.28
C ALA A 138 -13.80 -1.48 -3.40
N ALA A 139 -14.21 -1.67 -4.64
CA ALA A 139 -13.52 -1.10 -5.79
C ALA A 139 -13.65 0.44 -5.78
N ARG A 140 -12.69 1.13 -6.37
CA ARG A 140 -12.71 2.59 -6.51
C ARG A 140 -12.03 3.01 -7.80
N THR A 141 -12.25 4.27 -8.19
CA THR A 141 -11.47 4.90 -9.24
C THR A 141 -10.33 5.70 -8.57
N VAL A 142 -9.09 5.45 -8.97
CA VAL A 142 -7.89 6.16 -8.51
C VAL A 142 -7.26 6.83 -9.73
N ASP A 143 -7.22 8.15 -9.76
CA ASP A 143 -6.69 8.96 -10.89
C ASP A 143 -7.22 8.53 -12.27
N GLY A 144 -8.52 8.20 -12.35
CA GLY A 144 -9.17 7.76 -13.58
C GLY A 144 -9.01 6.25 -13.87
N HIS A 145 -8.19 5.54 -13.13
CA HIS A 145 -8.01 4.08 -13.23
C HIS A 145 -9.03 3.32 -12.37
N GLN A 146 -9.70 2.34 -12.95
CA GLN A 146 -10.52 1.42 -12.17
C GLN A 146 -9.62 0.50 -11.35
N ALA A 147 -9.80 0.47 -10.04
CA ALA A 147 -8.97 -0.31 -9.14
C ALA A 147 -9.81 -1.22 -8.25
N ARG A 148 -9.39 -2.47 -8.13
CA ARG A 148 -9.97 -3.45 -7.21
C ARG A 148 -9.31 -3.40 -5.87
N GLY A 149 -10.15 -3.36 -4.83
CA GLY A 149 -9.70 -3.36 -3.45
C GLY A 149 -9.56 -4.78 -2.88
N PHE A 150 -8.52 -4.96 -2.06
CA PHE A 150 -8.30 -6.19 -1.28
C PHE A 150 -7.80 -5.83 0.12
N VAL A 151 -8.41 -6.47 1.12
CA VAL A 151 -7.92 -6.42 2.50
C VAL A 151 -7.01 -7.61 2.73
N LEU A 152 -5.82 -7.34 3.30
CA LEU A 152 -4.81 -8.30 3.66
C LEU A 152 -4.64 -8.30 5.19
N VAL A 153 -4.87 -9.44 5.83
CA VAL A 153 -4.65 -9.64 7.27
C VAL A 153 -3.56 -10.69 7.45
N PRO A 154 -2.48 -10.41 8.19
CA PRO A 154 -1.42 -11.37 8.43
C PRO A 154 -1.95 -12.63 9.11
N LYS A 155 -1.60 -13.80 8.59
CA LYS A 155 -1.94 -15.10 9.21
C LYS A 155 -1.21 -15.26 10.52
N LYS A 156 -1.74 -16.08 11.40
CA LYS A 156 -1.14 -16.37 12.70
C LYS A 156 0.32 -16.85 12.54
N GLY A 157 1.24 -16.16 13.22
CA GLY A 157 2.68 -16.47 13.20
C GLY A 157 3.44 -15.81 12.04
N VAL A 158 2.79 -15.08 11.16
CA VAL A 158 3.46 -14.28 10.13
C VAL A 158 3.83 -12.92 10.71
N ALA A 159 5.12 -12.58 10.66
CA ALA A 159 5.60 -11.26 11.01
C ALA A 159 5.30 -10.29 9.85
N ALA A 160 4.55 -9.24 10.12
CA ALA A 160 4.26 -8.17 9.18
C ALA A 160 4.37 -6.81 9.89
N PRO A 161 4.71 -5.73 9.18
CA PRO A 161 4.79 -4.38 9.76
C PRO A 161 3.42 -3.76 10.02
N PHE A 162 2.33 -4.49 9.78
CA PHE A 162 0.95 -4.03 9.92
C PHE A 162 0.04 -5.12 10.52
N THR A 163 -1.07 -4.69 11.07
CA THR A 163 -2.15 -5.58 11.54
C THR A 163 -3.17 -5.85 10.44
N LYS A 164 -3.34 -4.88 9.55
CA LYS A 164 -4.21 -4.95 8.37
C LYS A 164 -3.65 -4.03 7.29
N ALA A 165 -3.76 -4.43 6.03
CA ALA A 165 -3.54 -3.54 4.91
C ALA A 165 -4.72 -3.64 3.94
N THR A 166 -5.03 -2.54 3.26
CA THR A 166 -5.94 -2.53 2.11
C THR A 166 -5.17 -2.03 0.92
N VAL A 167 -5.22 -2.76 -0.19
CA VAL A 167 -4.53 -2.40 -1.42
C VAL A 167 -5.54 -2.24 -2.56
N TRP A 168 -5.32 -1.26 -3.44
CA TRP A 168 -6.11 -1.06 -4.65
C TRP A 168 -5.22 -1.26 -5.85
N ILE A 169 -5.59 -2.27 -6.63
CA ILE A 169 -4.86 -2.77 -7.80
C ILE A 169 -5.60 -2.32 -9.04
N ASP A 170 -4.91 -1.65 -9.92
CA ASP A 170 -5.39 -1.21 -11.23
C ASP A 170 -5.82 -2.42 -12.07
N GLU A 171 -6.98 -2.31 -12.73
CA GLU A 171 -7.49 -3.41 -13.57
C GLU A 171 -6.76 -3.54 -14.90
N ASP A 172 -6.17 -2.46 -15.42
CA ASP A 172 -5.51 -2.42 -16.73
C ASP A 172 -4.09 -2.98 -16.67
N ASP A 173 -3.24 -2.48 -15.76
CA ASP A 173 -1.83 -2.86 -15.66
C ASP A 173 -1.50 -3.76 -14.47
N SER A 174 -2.47 -3.98 -13.59
CA SER A 174 -2.33 -4.80 -12.37
C SER A 174 -1.28 -4.29 -11.38
N LEU A 175 -0.96 -2.99 -11.40
CA LEU A 175 -0.09 -2.35 -10.42
C LEU A 175 -0.91 -1.80 -9.25
N ILE A 176 -0.28 -1.72 -8.07
CA ILE A 176 -0.88 -1.05 -6.92
C ILE A 176 -0.85 0.46 -7.17
N ARG A 177 -2.01 1.13 -7.03
CA ARG A 177 -2.14 2.59 -7.12
C ARG A 177 -2.27 3.23 -5.77
N GLU A 178 -2.84 2.51 -4.82
CA GLU A 178 -3.15 3.05 -3.51
C GLU A 178 -3.13 1.93 -2.48
N PHE A 179 -2.73 2.26 -1.26
CA PHE A 179 -2.80 1.32 -0.15
C PHE A 179 -2.95 2.04 1.18
N GLU A 180 -3.60 1.37 2.11
CA GLU A 180 -3.77 1.78 3.50
C GLU A 180 -3.18 0.71 4.41
N ILE A 181 -2.47 1.14 5.44
CA ILE A 181 -1.79 0.27 6.40
C ILE A 181 -2.22 0.66 7.80
N ASP A 182 -2.77 -0.29 8.54
CA ASP A 182 -3.06 -0.17 9.98
C ASP A 182 -1.84 -0.72 10.74
N GLU A 183 -1.07 0.16 11.37
CA GLU A 183 0.11 -0.23 12.14
C GLU A 183 -0.28 -0.71 13.56
N PRO A 184 0.50 -1.61 14.19
CA PRO A 184 0.26 -2.04 15.58
C PRO A 184 0.27 -0.88 16.58
N SER A 185 0.91 0.23 16.24
CA SER A 185 0.97 1.47 17.04
C SER A 185 -0.35 2.26 17.09
N GLY A 186 -1.36 1.85 16.29
CA GLY A 186 -2.60 2.62 16.10
C GLY A 186 -2.45 3.75 15.08
N VAL A 187 -1.36 3.79 14.35
CA VAL A 187 -1.18 4.70 13.20
C VAL A 187 -1.80 4.08 11.96
N ILE A 188 -2.60 4.85 11.24
CA ILE A 188 -3.13 4.50 9.92
C ILE A 188 -2.37 5.32 8.90
N ARG A 189 -1.79 4.65 7.93
CA ARG A 189 -1.03 5.26 6.85
C ARG A 189 -1.70 4.98 5.52
N HIS A 190 -2.23 6.02 4.90
CA HIS A 190 -2.82 5.95 3.57
C HIS A 190 -1.83 6.55 2.56
N ILE A 191 -1.50 5.80 1.52
CA ILE A 191 -0.53 6.20 0.49
C ILE A 191 -1.18 6.05 -0.88
N HIS A 192 -1.17 7.14 -1.62
CA HIS A 192 -1.63 7.25 -2.98
C HIS A 192 -0.43 7.48 -3.90
N LEU A 193 -0.22 6.60 -4.86
CA LEU A 193 0.85 6.70 -5.85
C LEU A 193 0.37 7.56 -7.01
N THR A 194 0.74 8.85 -7.01
CA THR A 194 0.30 9.83 -7.99
C THR A 194 0.99 9.69 -9.35
N SER A 195 2.11 8.99 -9.41
CA SER A 195 2.68 8.48 -10.65
C SER A 195 3.39 7.15 -10.41
N VAL A 196 3.36 6.26 -11.41
CA VAL A 196 3.97 4.93 -11.36
C VAL A 196 4.61 4.63 -12.71
N GLU A 197 5.94 4.52 -12.74
CA GLU A 197 6.69 4.10 -13.92
C GLU A 197 7.49 2.85 -13.58
N VAL A 198 7.24 1.76 -14.31
CA VAL A 198 7.94 0.48 -14.13
C VAL A 198 8.96 0.25 -15.24
N ASN A 199 10.07 -0.39 -14.89
CA ASN A 199 11.14 -0.78 -15.80
C ASN A 199 11.79 0.38 -16.57
N ALA A 200 11.57 1.63 -16.13
CA ALA A 200 12.29 2.79 -16.65
C ALA A 200 13.73 2.82 -16.15
N PRO A 201 14.67 3.41 -16.91
CA PRO A 201 16.04 3.59 -16.45
C PRO A 201 16.10 4.41 -15.17
N VAL A 202 16.93 3.99 -14.21
CA VAL A 202 17.14 4.67 -12.94
C VAL A 202 18.61 5.03 -12.80
N ASP A 203 18.90 6.30 -12.47
CA ASP A 203 20.26 6.71 -12.11
C ASP A 203 20.61 6.15 -10.72
N ARG A 204 21.67 5.37 -10.64
CA ARG A 204 22.15 4.80 -9.37
C ARG A 204 22.52 5.84 -8.32
N LYS A 205 22.79 7.08 -8.71
CA LYS A 205 22.96 8.20 -7.77
C LYS A 205 21.72 8.46 -6.93
N ALA A 206 20.54 8.05 -7.39
CA ALA A 206 19.31 8.14 -6.63
C ALA A 206 19.38 7.40 -5.29
N PHE A 207 20.21 6.37 -5.19
CA PHE A 207 20.39 5.55 -3.98
C PHE A 207 21.56 6.02 -3.11
N ASN A 208 22.20 7.14 -3.44
CA ASN A 208 23.21 7.74 -2.59
C ASN A 208 22.54 8.62 -1.52
N PHE A 209 22.97 8.46 -0.27
CA PHE A 209 22.56 9.35 0.82
C PHE A 209 23.71 10.31 1.17
N PRO A 210 23.64 11.58 0.75
CA PRO A 210 24.61 12.58 1.19
C PRO A 210 24.30 12.96 2.65
N ILE A 211 25.15 12.56 3.58
CA ILE A 211 24.97 12.86 5.01
C ILE A 211 25.07 14.38 5.21
N PRO A 212 24.03 15.04 5.73
CA PRO A 212 24.07 16.48 5.98
C PRO A 212 25.14 16.86 7.01
N LYS A 213 25.72 18.04 6.88
CA LYS A 213 26.72 18.53 7.83
C LYS A 213 26.12 18.65 9.24
N GLY A 214 26.88 18.23 10.25
CA GLY A 214 26.48 18.30 11.64
C GLY A 214 25.49 17.24 12.11
N VAL A 215 25.10 16.32 11.24
CA VAL A 215 24.20 15.22 11.60
C VAL A 215 24.98 14.06 12.22
N LYS A 216 24.52 13.58 13.38
CA LYS A 216 25.10 12.43 14.09
C LYS A 216 24.66 11.13 13.41
N ILE A 217 25.60 10.23 13.13
CA ILE A 217 25.28 8.89 12.65
C ILE A 217 25.05 7.96 13.84
N VAL A 218 23.86 7.33 13.89
CA VAL A 218 23.54 6.23 14.80
C VAL A 218 23.73 4.95 14.00
N ASP A 219 24.89 4.33 14.15
CA ASP A 219 25.23 3.10 13.38
C ASP A 219 24.73 1.85 14.12
N GLN A 220 23.72 1.19 13.56
CA GLN A 220 23.11 -0.06 14.04
C GLN A 220 23.52 -1.27 13.17
N THR A 221 24.54 -1.12 12.32
CA THR A 221 25.07 -2.23 11.51
C THR A 221 26.09 -3.08 12.30
N LYS A 222 26.51 -2.61 13.46
CA LYS A 222 27.42 -3.31 14.36
C LYS A 222 26.62 -3.86 15.54
N PRO A 223 26.90 -5.08 15.97
CA PRO A 223 26.30 -5.63 17.18
C PRO A 223 26.70 -4.87 18.43
#